data_0a1e8fb71fa09a87dafc5a883248e2e4
#
_entry.id   0a1e8fb71fa09a87dafc5a883248e2e4
#
_cell.length_a   1.000
_cell.length_b   1.000
_cell.length_c   1.000
_cell.angle_alpha   90.00
_cell.angle_beta   90.00
_cell.angle_gamma   90.00
#
_symmetry.space_group_name_H-M   'P 1'
#
loop_
_entity.id
_entity.type
_entity.pdbx_description
1 polymer ?
#
loop_
_entity_poly.entity_id
_entity_poly.type
_entity_poly.pdbx_seq_one_letter_code
_entity_poly.pdbx_strand_id
1 'polypeptide(L)'
;SLAITSADVREVLAALPADLEQARKDTVQTALQLVGKVNYFWGGKSRAIGWDSRWGQLTKVWAAGSSSTGTYRPFGLDCSGFVDWIFNNSQGYIIGHGGGVIMQHRYCTNISQTEAQPGDLAFYPDDSHIGIIVGRNEAGKLLVCHCASGQNNVVVTEFGASGFTVVGRPDIFDP
;
A
#
# COMPACT_ATOMS: atom_id res chain seq x y z
N SER A 1 -1.18 -16.09 -5.64
CA SER A 1 -2.38 -15.95 -4.83
C SER A 1 -3.42 -15.08 -5.53
N LEU A 2 -4.66 -15.24 -5.14
CA LEU A 2 -5.77 -14.47 -5.70
C LEU A 2 -5.91 -13.13 -4.96
N ALA A 3 -6.27 -12.08 -5.70
CA ALA A 3 -6.63 -10.81 -5.11
C ALA A 3 -7.92 -10.96 -4.27
N ILE A 4 -7.94 -10.30 -3.12
CA ILE A 4 -9.11 -10.31 -2.24
C ILE A 4 -10.13 -9.28 -2.73
N THR A 5 -11.41 -9.68 -2.80
CA THR A 5 -12.52 -8.83 -3.20
C THR A 5 -12.93 -7.87 -2.08
N SER A 6 -13.82 -6.91 -2.39
CA SER A 6 -14.34 -5.98 -1.38
C SER A 6 -15.08 -6.69 -0.23
N ALA A 7 -15.67 -7.87 -0.46
CA ALA A 7 -16.30 -8.66 0.60
C ALA A 7 -15.26 -9.20 1.58
N ASP A 8 -14.09 -9.60 1.06
CA ASP A 8 -12.99 -10.10 1.88
C ASP A 8 -12.35 -8.99 2.71
N VAL A 9 -12.45 -7.74 2.29
CA VAL A 9 -12.00 -6.58 3.07
C VAL A 9 -12.68 -6.54 4.43
N ARG A 10 -13.96 -6.89 4.53
CA ARG A 10 -14.66 -6.93 5.82
C ARG A 10 -14.09 -8.01 6.74
N GLU A 11 -13.71 -9.15 6.18
CA GLU A 11 -13.07 -10.22 6.95
C GLU A 11 -11.70 -9.79 7.46
N VAL A 12 -10.92 -9.10 6.63
CA VAL A 12 -9.61 -8.56 7.02
C VAL A 12 -9.77 -7.59 8.18
N LEU A 13 -10.72 -6.64 8.08
CA LEU A 13 -10.99 -5.68 9.15
C LEU A 13 -11.47 -6.38 10.43
N ALA A 14 -12.36 -7.36 10.31
CA ALA A 14 -12.89 -8.09 11.45
C ALA A 14 -11.82 -8.94 12.17
N ALA A 15 -10.78 -9.35 11.45
CA ALA A 15 -9.69 -10.15 11.98
C ALA A 15 -8.58 -9.32 12.66
N LEU A 16 -8.66 -8.00 12.63
CA LEU A 16 -7.67 -7.15 13.29
C LEU A 16 -7.67 -7.42 14.80
N PRO A 17 -6.51 -7.49 15.47
CA PRO A 17 -6.44 -7.66 16.91
C PRO A 17 -7.22 -6.57 17.62
N ALA A 18 -8.00 -6.97 18.64
CA ALA A 18 -8.83 -6.03 19.39
C ALA A 18 -7.99 -4.98 20.15
N ASP A 19 -6.77 -5.34 20.54
CA ASP A 19 -5.82 -4.50 21.25
C ASP A 19 -4.84 -3.77 20.34
N LEU A 20 -5.04 -3.84 19.02
CA LEU A 20 -4.18 -3.12 18.07
C LEU A 20 -4.26 -1.61 18.33
N GLU A 21 -3.11 -0.93 18.29
CA GLU A 21 -3.04 0.53 18.44
C GLU A 21 -3.92 1.24 17.42
N GLN A 22 -4.59 2.30 17.85
CA GLN A 22 -5.54 3.03 17.01
C GLN A 22 -4.89 3.59 15.74
N ALA A 23 -3.66 4.09 15.82
CA ALA A 23 -2.94 4.59 14.64
C ALA A 23 -2.77 3.51 13.57
N ARG A 24 -2.51 2.28 13.98
CA ARG A 24 -2.41 1.13 13.07
C ARG A 24 -3.76 0.76 12.47
N LYS A 25 -4.81 0.74 13.29
CA LYS A 25 -6.18 0.52 12.79
C LYS A 25 -6.56 1.54 11.75
N ASP A 26 -6.28 2.81 12.00
CA ASP A 26 -6.59 3.90 11.07
C ASP A 26 -5.85 3.73 9.75
N THR A 27 -4.58 3.34 9.80
CA THR A 27 -3.78 3.08 8.60
C THR A 27 -4.38 1.95 7.78
N VAL A 28 -4.69 0.83 8.40
CA VAL A 28 -5.28 -0.34 7.73
C VAL A 28 -6.65 -0.02 7.14
N GLN A 29 -7.52 0.62 7.91
CA GLN A 29 -8.85 1.01 7.46
C GLN A 29 -8.77 1.94 6.25
N THR A 30 -7.87 2.91 6.28
CA THR A 30 -7.66 3.85 5.18
C THR A 30 -7.17 3.13 3.92
N ALA A 31 -6.23 2.19 4.07
CA ALA A 31 -5.74 1.39 2.95
C ALA A 31 -6.85 0.55 2.31
N LEU A 32 -7.62 -0.15 3.12
CA LEU A 32 -8.66 -1.05 2.64
C LEU A 32 -9.82 -0.32 1.94
N GLN A 33 -10.04 0.96 2.24
CA GLN A 33 -11.05 1.78 1.54
C GLN A 33 -10.78 1.91 0.05
N LEU A 34 -9.53 1.81 -0.38
CA LEU A 34 -9.17 1.97 -1.80
C LEU A 34 -9.15 0.64 -2.57
N VAL A 35 -9.32 -0.50 -1.93
CA VAL A 35 -9.31 -1.80 -2.61
C VAL A 35 -10.38 -1.84 -3.71
N GLY A 36 -9.95 -2.14 -4.93
CA GLY A 36 -10.84 -2.21 -6.10
C GLY A 36 -11.23 -0.88 -6.71
N LYS A 37 -10.73 0.25 -6.22
CA LYS A 37 -11.27 1.57 -6.55
C LYS A 37 -10.31 2.53 -7.22
N VAL A 38 -9.02 2.27 -7.23
CA VAL A 38 -8.00 3.17 -7.77
C VAL A 38 -7.09 2.42 -8.72
N ASN A 39 -6.99 2.93 -9.94
CA ASN A 39 -6.12 2.34 -10.96
C ASN A 39 -4.65 2.52 -10.61
N TYR A 40 -3.81 1.61 -11.10
CA TYR A 40 -2.38 1.82 -11.11
C TYR A 40 -2.02 2.84 -12.19
N PHE A 41 -1.20 3.83 -11.81
CA PHE A 41 -0.71 4.83 -12.75
C PHE A 41 0.75 5.13 -12.42
N TRP A 42 1.65 4.81 -13.34
CA TRP A 42 3.09 5.02 -13.16
C TRP A 42 3.41 6.48 -12.89
N GLY A 43 4.09 6.76 -11.78
CA GLY A 43 4.35 8.13 -11.33
C GLY A 43 3.15 8.80 -10.65
N GLY A 44 2.07 8.06 -10.42
CA GLY A 44 0.84 8.58 -9.80
C GLY A 44 1.03 8.86 -8.32
N LYS A 45 0.86 10.13 -7.96
CA LYS A 45 0.94 10.63 -6.58
C LYS A 45 -0.29 11.48 -6.29
N SER A 46 -0.65 11.57 -5.03
CA SER A 46 -1.76 12.41 -4.58
C SER A 46 -1.49 12.97 -3.19
N ARG A 47 -1.70 14.27 -3.02
CA ARG A 47 -1.69 14.92 -1.71
C ARG A 47 -3.09 15.24 -1.21
N ALA A 48 -4.12 14.74 -1.90
CA ALA A 48 -5.49 14.98 -1.52
C ALA A 48 -5.80 14.38 -0.15
N ILE A 49 -6.60 15.08 0.62
CA ILE A 49 -7.23 14.53 1.81
C ILE A 49 -8.60 14.00 1.34
N GLY A 50 -8.79 12.70 1.48
CA GLY A 50 -9.93 12.02 0.89
C GLY A 50 -9.71 11.71 -0.59
N TRP A 51 -10.79 11.40 -1.28
CA TRP A 51 -10.79 11.01 -2.69
C TRP A 51 -10.18 12.09 -3.57
N ASP A 52 -9.22 11.72 -4.43
CA ASP A 52 -8.69 12.64 -5.42
C ASP A 52 -9.60 12.64 -6.66
N SER A 53 -10.18 13.79 -6.98
CA SER A 53 -11.12 13.90 -8.10
C SER A 53 -10.51 13.61 -9.47
N ARG A 54 -9.18 13.59 -9.58
CA ARG A 54 -8.48 13.24 -10.82
C ARG A 54 -8.45 11.73 -11.08
N TRP A 55 -8.61 10.91 -10.05
CA TRP A 55 -8.57 9.45 -10.21
C TRP A 55 -9.67 8.99 -11.17
N GLY A 56 -9.27 8.13 -12.10
CA GLY A 56 -10.14 7.62 -13.15
C GLY A 56 -10.20 8.47 -14.42
N GLN A 57 -9.69 9.69 -14.39
CA GLN A 57 -9.64 10.54 -15.59
C GLN A 57 -8.51 10.08 -16.51
N LEU A 58 -8.81 10.02 -17.82
CA LEU A 58 -7.83 9.62 -18.81
C LEU A 58 -6.70 10.65 -18.86
N THR A 59 -5.48 10.22 -18.54
CA THR A 59 -4.34 11.09 -18.33
C THR A 59 -3.10 10.48 -19.01
N LYS A 60 -2.29 11.33 -19.61
CA LYS A 60 -1.03 10.89 -20.20
C LYS A 60 -0.04 10.51 -19.10
N VAL A 61 0.55 9.32 -19.21
CA VAL A 61 1.64 8.89 -18.35
C VAL A 61 2.89 9.66 -18.75
N TRP A 62 3.31 10.62 -17.91
CA TRP A 62 4.42 11.51 -18.21
C TRP A 62 5.76 11.02 -17.65
N ALA A 63 5.75 10.26 -16.55
CA ALA A 63 6.97 9.81 -15.92
C ALA A 63 7.70 8.81 -16.81
N ALA A 64 9.01 8.96 -16.95
CA ALA A 64 9.84 8.04 -17.73
C ALA A 64 10.00 6.70 -17.00
N GLY A 65 10.39 5.65 -17.74
CA GLY A 65 10.83 4.38 -17.15
C GLY A 65 9.78 3.27 -17.13
N SER A 66 8.63 3.46 -17.77
CA SER A 66 7.60 2.42 -17.89
C SER A 66 7.24 2.19 -19.35
N SER A 67 6.78 0.98 -19.67
CA SER A 67 6.20 0.69 -20.99
C SER A 67 4.92 1.49 -21.23
N SER A 68 4.27 1.99 -20.18
CA SER A 68 3.08 2.85 -20.31
C SER A 68 3.42 4.31 -20.57
N THR A 69 4.67 4.74 -20.40
CA THR A 69 5.08 6.14 -20.60
C THR A 69 4.68 6.65 -21.98
N GLY A 70 4.01 7.81 -22.01
CA GLY A 70 3.50 8.41 -23.23
C GLY A 70 2.12 7.93 -23.65
N THR A 71 1.57 6.89 -23.02
CA THR A 71 0.20 6.43 -23.27
C THR A 71 -0.80 7.12 -22.35
N TYR A 72 -2.08 7.10 -22.71
CA TYR A 72 -3.16 7.64 -21.90
C TYR A 72 -3.80 6.51 -21.10
N ARG A 73 -3.92 6.69 -19.80
CA ARG A 73 -4.46 5.73 -18.85
C ARG A 73 -5.34 6.43 -17.82
N PRO A 74 -6.30 5.73 -17.18
CA PRO A 74 -7.01 6.29 -16.04
C PRO A 74 -6.03 6.69 -14.94
N PHE A 75 -6.09 7.94 -14.49
CA PHE A 75 -5.18 8.42 -13.44
C PHE A 75 -5.42 7.67 -12.13
N GLY A 76 -4.35 7.41 -11.44
CA GLY A 76 -4.38 6.70 -10.16
C GLY A 76 -3.08 6.89 -9.41
N LEU A 77 -2.66 5.85 -8.73
CA LEU A 77 -1.47 5.83 -7.88
C LEU A 77 -0.50 4.75 -8.35
N ASP A 78 0.78 4.99 -8.15
CA ASP A 78 1.76 3.89 -8.16
C ASP A 78 1.87 3.28 -6.75
N CYS A 79 2.75 2.31 -6.57
CA CYS A 79 2.85 1.60 -5.29
C CYS A 79 3.28 2.53 -4.14
N SER A 80 4.29 3.36 -4.35
CA SER A 80 4.75 4.31 -3.33
C SER A 80 3.77 5.47 -3.15
N GLY A 81 3.09 5.89 -4.20
CA GLY A 81 2.03 6.91 -4.13
C GLY A 81 0.84 6.45 -3.30
N PHE A 82 0.48 5.18 -3.40
CA PHE A 82 -0.55 4.58 -2.56
C PHE A 82 -0.17 4.67 -1.07
N VAL A 83 1.04 4.26 -0.73
CA VAL A 83 1.51 4.30 0.66
C VAL A 83 1.54 5.74 1.18
N ASP A 84 2.04 6.70 0.39
CA ASP A 84 2.05 8.11 0.78
C ASP A 84 0.64 8.63 1.06
N TRP A 85 -0.32 8.33 0.18
CA TRP A 85 -1.70 8.78 0.36
C TRP A 85 -2.31 8.19 1.63
N ILE A 86 -2.08 6.91 1.89
CA ILE A 86 -2.61 6.22 3.08
C ILE A 86 -2.06 6.87 4.35
N PHE A 87 -0.74 7.07 4.44
CA PHE A 87 -0.12 7.67 5.63
C PHE A 87 -0.52 9.13 5.79
N ASN A 88 -0.64 9.88 4.71
CA ASN A 88 -1.09 11.27 4.78
C ASN A 88 -2.53 11.36 5.29
N ASN A 89 -3.41 10.49 4.83
CA ASN A 89 -4.81 10.49 5.22
C ASN A 89 -5.08 9.88 6.59
N SER A 90 -4.23 8.98 7.07
CA SER A 90 -4.40 8.32 8.37
C SER A 90 -3.55 8.94 9.48
N GLN A 91 -2.34 9.40 9.16
CA GLN A 91 -1.36 9.88 10.15
C GLN A 91 -0.96 11.35 9.96
N GLY A 92 -1.42 12.00 8.89
CA GLY A 92 -0.99 13.36 8.56
C GLY A 92 0.49 13.46 8.20
N TYR A 93 1.07 12.40 7.64
CA TYR A 93 2.50 12.26 7.45
C TYR A 93 2.77 11.54 6.13
N ILE A 94 3.60 12.15 5.28
CA ILE A 94 4.03 11.54 4.01
C ILE A 94 5.35 10.81 4.26
N ILE A 95 5.29 9.49 4.35
CA ILE A 95 6.46 8.67 4.59
C ILE A 95 7.43 8.75 3.41
N GLY A 96 8.73 8.89 3.67
CA GLY A 96 9.72 9.07 2.61
C GLY A 96 9.77 10.48 2.04
N HIS A 97 8.97 11.40 2.56
CA HIS A 97 8.99 12.83 2.20
C HIS A 97 8.84 13.08 0.70
N GLY A 98 8.02 12.29 0.02
CA GLY A 98 7.76 12.42 -1.41
C GLY A 98 8.74 11.69 -2.32
N GLY A 99 9.71 10.98 -1.77
CA GLY A 99 10.55 10.05 -2.53
C GLY A 99 9.80 8.76 -2.86
N GLY A 100 10.44 7.84 -3.58
CA GLY A 100 9.85 6.55 -3.92
C GLY A 100 10.06 5.52 -2.82
N VAL A 101 9.92 4.25 -3.20
CA VAL A 101 10.02 3.11 -2.28
C VAL A 101 11.31 3.12 -1.47
N ILE A 102 12.45 3.41 -2.10
CA ILE A 102 13.76 3.43 -1.42
C ILE A 102 13.75 4.45 -0.28
N MET A 103 13.21 5.65 -0.52
CA MET A 103 13.14 6.68 0.52
C MET A 103 12.15 6.28 1.62
N GLN A 104 11.02 5.71 1.27
CA GLN A 104 10.05 5.21 2.26
C GLN A 104 10.69 4.15 3.16
N HIS A 105 11.48 3.26 2.59
CA HIS A 105 12.15 2.21 3.35
C HIS A 105 13.15 2.79 4.36
N ARG A 106 13.79 3.91 4.04
CA ARG A 106 14.75 4.56 4.95
C ARG A 106 14.10 5.06 6.24
N TYR A 107 12.79 5.29 6.24
CA TYR A 107 12.05 5.71 7.43
C TYR A 107 11.42 4.53 8.17
N CYS A 108 11.92 3.32 7.90
CA CYS A 108 11.50 2.09 8.55
C CYS A 108 12.69 1.38 9.17
N THR A 109 12.41 0.59 10.19
CA THR A 109 13.34 -0.40 10.75
C THR A 109 12.89 -1.78 10.28
N ASN A 110 13.80 -2.55 9.67
CA ASN A 110 13.48 -3.92 9.27
C ASN A 110 13.25 -4.81 10.48
N ILE A 111 12.17 -5.58 10.42
CA ILE A 111 11.80 -6.55 11.46
C ILE A 111 11.53 -7.91 10.83
N SER A 112 11.40 -8.94 11.64
CA SER A 112 11.03 -10.27 11.15
C SER A 112 9.58 -10.32 10.72
N GLN A 113 9.26 -11.27 9.83
CA GLN A 113 7.88 -11.50 9.42
C GLN A 113 7.00 -11.93 10.61
N THR A 114 7.57 -12.64 11.57
CA THR A 114 6.87 -13.07 12.78
C THR A 114 6.44 -11.88 13.64
N GLU A 115 7.25 -10.82 13.68
CA GLU A 115 6.97 -9.61 14.46
C GLU A 115 6.04 -8.63 13.74
N ALA A 116 5.77 -8.84 12.45
CA ALA A 116 4.97 -7.93 11.65
C ALA A 116 3.57 -7.74 12.23
N GLN A 117 3.15 -6.49 12.29
CA GLN A 117 1.82 -6.09 12.73
C GLN A 117 1.10 -5.31 11.62
N PRO A 118 -0.24 -5.29 11.63
CA PRO A 118 -0.99 -4.45 10.68
C PRO A 118 -0.54 -2.98 10.76
N GLY A 119 -0.27 -2.38 9.61
CA GLY A 119 0.30 -1.05 9.49
C GLY A 119 1.80 -1.03 9.20
N ASP A 120 2.52 -2.12 9.46
CA ASP A 120 3.90 -2.25 8.99
C ASP A 120 3.93 -2.36 7.47
N LEU A 121 5.08 -2.13 6.86
CA LEU A 121 5.24 -2.10 5.41
C LEU A 121 5.92 -3.37 4.89
N ALA A 122 5.53 -3.76 3.69
CA ALA A 122 6.10 -4.87 2.96
C ALA A 122 6.90 -4.38 1.77
N PHE A 123 8.06 -4.96 1.52
CA PHE A 123 8.96 -4.58 0.45
C PHE A 123 9.40 -5.80 -0.37
N TYR A 124 9.59 -5.58 -1.67
CA TYR A 124 10.34 -6.51 -2.50
C TYR A 124 11.82 -6.46 -2.13
N PRO A 125 12.60 -7.51 -2.39
CA PRO A 125 14.01 -7.56 -1.98
C PRO A 125 14.87 -6.45 -2.60
N ASP A 126 14.47 -5.92 -3.76
CA ASP A 126 15.19 -4.86 -4.48
C ASP A 126 14.54 -3.47 -4.32
N ASP A 127 13.57 -3.34 -3.41
CA ASP A 127 12.79 -2.11 -3.21
C ASP A 127 12.04 -1.62 -4.46
N SER A 128 11.71 -2.52 -5.38
CA SER A 128 10.94 -2.16 -6.58
C SER A 128 9.44 -2.09 -6.33
N HIS A 129 8.96 -2.57 -5.18
CA HIS A 129 7.54 -2.56 -4.83
C HIS A 129 7.35 -2.51 -3.32
N ILE A 130 6.23 -1.90 -2.90
CA ILE A 130 5.88 -1.68 -1.49
C ILE A 130 4.38 -1.91 -1.31
N GLY A 131 3.99 -2.33 -0.12
CA GLY A 131 2.61 -2.41 0.30
C GLY A 131 2.47 -2.26 1.81
N ILE A 132 1.24 -2.30 2.29
CA ILE A 132 0.91 -2.17 3.72
C ILE A 132 0.38 -3.50 4.22
N ILE A 133 0.99 -4.02 5.28
CA ILE A 133 0.52 -5.24 5.93
C ILE A 133 -0.81 -4.93 6.63
N VAL A 134 -1.83 -5.73 6.34
CA VAL A 134 -3.19 -5.52 6.86
C VAL A 134 -3.67 -6.63 7.78
N GLY A 135 -2.87 -7.66 7.98
CA GLY A 135 -3.21 -8.77 8.87
C GLY A 135 -2.64 -10.08 8.41
N ARG A 136 -3.24 -11.16 8.89
CA ARG A 136 -2.91 -12.54 8.50
C ARG A 136 -4.18 -13.27 8.10
N ASN A 137 -4.06 -14.24 7.19
CA ASN A 137 -5.17 -15.13 6.88
C ASN A 137 -5.26 -16.28 7.90
N GLU A 138 -6.24 -17.18 7.72
CA GLU A 138 -6.43 -18.31 8.62
C GLU A 138 -5.23 -19.25 8.68
N ALA A 139 -4.43 -19.33 7.61
CA ALA A 139 -3.19 -20.10 7.57
C ALA A 139 -2.01 -19.40 8.26
N GLY A 140 -2.22 -18.20 8.80
CA GLY A 140 -1.17 -17.40 9.47
C GLY A 140 -0.27 -16.65 8.50
N LYS A 141 -0.58 -16.61 7.22
CA LYS A 141 0.21 -15.90 6.21
C LYS A 141 -0.12 -14.42 6.21
N LEU A 142 0.90 -13.58 6.12
CA LEU A 142 0.73 -12.13 6.06
C LEU A 142 -0.04 -11.74 4.80
N LEU A 143 -0.96 -10.78 4.95
CA LEU A 143 -1.72 -10.15 3.88
C LEU A 143 -1.23 -8.73 3.68
N VAL A 144 -1.10 -8.33 2.40
CA VAL A 144 -0.59 -7.01 2.02
C VAL A 144 -1.59 -6.31 1.11
N CYS A 145 -1.92 -5.07 1.46
CA CYS A 145 -2.69 -4.16 0.61
C CYS A 145 -1.72 -3.30 -0.18
N HIS A 146 -1.83 -3.32 -1.50
CA HIS A 146 -0.89 -2.59 -2.36
C HIS A 146 -1.53 -2.19 -3.69
N CYS A 147 -1.01 -1.14 -4.30
CA CYS A 147 -1.39 -0.72 -5.64
C CYS A 147 -0.49 -1.42 -6.64
N ALA A 148 -1.05 -2.36 -7.38
CA ALA A 148 -0.31 -3.30 -8.20
C ALA A 148 -0.53 -3.07 -9.70
N SER A 149 0.56 -2.93 -10.45
CA SER A 149 0.49 -2.72 -11.91
C SER A 149 -0.14 -3.90 -12.64
N GLY A 150 0.15 -5.12 -12.21
CA GLY A 150 -0.37 -6.33 -12.85
C GLY A 150 -1.89 -6.45 -12.76
N GLN A 151 -2.48 -6.04 -11.65
CA GLN A 151 -3.92 -6.02 -11.43
C GLN A 151 -4.57 -4.70 -11.84
N ASN A 152 -3.77 -3.69 -12.12
CA ASN A 152 -4.22 -2.32 -12.42
C ASN A 152 -5.17 -1.80 -11.35
N ASN A 153 -4.87 -2.05 -10.09
CA ASN A 153 -5.75 -1.69 -8.99
C ASN A 153 -5.06 -1.84 -7.63
N VAL A 154 -5.75 -1.35 -6.60
CA VAL A 154 -5.42 -1.66 -5.22
C VAL A 154 -6.02 -3.01 -4.86
N VAL A 155 -5.20 -3.92 -4.38
CA VAL A 155 -5.56 -5.30 -4.07
C VAL A 155 -5.01 -5.71 -2.72
N VAL A 156 -5.54 -6.79 -2.16
CA VAL A 156 -4.96 -7.47 -1.00
C VAL A 156 -4.52 -8.87 -1.44
N THR A 157 -3.26 -9.19 -1.22
CA THR A 157 -2.67 -10.48 -1.61
C THR A 157 -1.77 -11.01 -0.51
N GLU A 158 -1.42 -12.30 -0.59
CA GLU A 158 -0.48 -12.90 0.36
C GLU A 158 0.94 -12.37 0.13
N PHE A 159 1.61 -12.07 1.20
CA PHE A 159 2.96 -11.50 1.24
C PHE A 159 3.96 -12.32 0.40
N GLY A 160 4.13 -13.60 0.74
CA GLY A 160 5.12 -14.45 0.07
C GLY A 160 4.76 -14.75 -1.38
N ALA A 161 3.51 -15.08 -1.65
CA ALA A 161 3.05 -15.40 -2.99
C ALA A 161 3.15 -14.21 -3.95
N SER A 162 3.09 -13.00 -3.43
CA SER A 162 3.18 -11.76 -4.23
C SER A 162 4.61 -11.29 -4.47
N GLY A 163 5.60 -11.90 -3.81
CA GLY A 163 7.01 -11.54 -3.99
C GLY A 163 7.59 -10.64 -2.92
N PHE A 164 6.83 -10.28 -1.90
CA PHE A 164 7.37 -9.54 -0.77
C PHE A 164 8.28 -10.42 0.07
N THR A 165 9.36 -9.87 0.59
CA THR A 165 10.34 -10.61 1.39
C THR A 165 10.78 -9.87 2.65
N VAL A 166 10.62 -8.55 2.70
CA VAL A 166 11.10 -7.71 3.80
C VAL A 166 9.92 -7.01 4.46
N VAL A 167 9.94 -6.96 5.79
CA VAL A 167 9.01 -6.16 6.58
C VAL A 167 9.76 -4.99 7.19
N GLY A 168 9.25 -3.77 6.96
CA GLY A 168 9.77 -2.55 7.57
C GLY A 168 8.74 -1.93 8.49
N ARG A 169 9.14 -1.60 9.72
CA ARG A 169 8.28 -0.89 10.65
C ARG A 169 8.52 0.60 10.53
N PRO A 170 7.51 1.38 10.13
CA PRO A 170 7.64 2.84 10.10
C PRO A 170 8.06 3.40 11.45
N ASP A 171 8.99 4.35 11.45
CA ASP A 171 9.51 4.95 12.69
C ASP A 171 8.41 5.58 13.55
N ILE A 172 7.32 6.03 12.92
CA ILE A 172 6.16 6.59 13.66
C ILE A 172 5.42 5.54 14.49
N PHE A 173 5.60 4.24 14.21
CA PHE A 173 4.99 3.15 14.99
C PHE A 173 5.96 2.53 16.01
N ASP A 174 7.20 2.95 15.99
CA ASP A 174 8.25 2.47 16.90
C ASP A 174 9.11 3.68 17.27
N PRO A 175 8.58 4.58 18.09
CA PRO A 175 9.29 5.79 18.51
C PRO A 175 10.49 5.49 19.42
#